data_85d8d51bd1130b670538ddf155c8bd39
#
_entry.id   85d8d51bd1130b670538ddf155c8bd39
#
_cell.length_a   1.000
_cell.length_b   1.000
_cell.length_c   1.000
_cell.angle_alpha   90.00
_cell.angle_beta   90.00
_cell.angle_gamma   90.00
#
_symmetry.space_group_name_H-M   'P 1'
#
loop_
_entity.id
_entity.type
_entity.pdbx_description
1 polymer ?
#
loop_
_entity_poly.entity_id
_entity_poly.type
_entity_poly.pdbx_seq_one_letter_code
_entity_poly.pdbx_strand_id
1 'polypeptide(L)' 'MEDLNQRIAEKLEELRGMLQADGGDLELVAIEGKSVHLRLRGACGCCPHAMMTLKSGVERVLREEIDPEITVERVM' A
#
# COMPACT_ATOMS: atom_id res chain seq x y z
N MET A 1 20.99 6.29 -7.60
CA MET A 1 20.53 5.00 -7.08
C MET A 1 19.36 5.21 -6.15
N GLU A 2 18.20 4.62 -6.48
CA GLU A 2 17.01 4.79 -5.67
C GLU A 2 17.10 3.90 -4.44
N ASP A 3 16.75 4.42 -3.30
CA ASP A 3 16.70 3.61 -2.10
C ASP A 3 15.35 2.87 -2.01
N LEU A 4 15.25 1.94 -1.09
CA LEU A 4 14.06 1.11 -0.92
C LEU A 4 12.81 1.95 -0.64
N ASN A 5 12.96 2.96 0.22
CA ASN A 5 11.84 3.83 0.60
C ASN A 5 11.27 4.58 -0.60
N GLN A 6 12.14 5.08 -1.47
CA GLN A 6 11.71 5.80 -2.66
C GLN A 6 10.98 4.88 -3.63
N ARG A 7 11.48 3.66 -3.82
CA ARG A 7 10.82 2.69 -4.69
C ARG A 7 9.45 2.31 -4.18
N ILE A 8 9.33 2.13 -2.87
CA ILE A 8 8.04 1.83 -2.24
C ILE A 8 7.07 2.99 -2.45
N ALA A 9 7.52 4.22 -2.21
CA ALA A 9 6.68 5.41 -2.36
C ALA A 9 6.17 5.55 -3.79
N GLU A 10 7.03 5.35 -4.76
CA GLU A 10 6.66 5.45 -6.18
C GLU A 10 5.61 4.41 -6.55
N LYS A 11 5.81 3.18 -6.11
CA LYS A 11 4.86 2.10 -6.39
C LYS A 11 3.51 2.38 -5.72
N LEU A 12 3.52 2.90 -4.51
CA LEU A 12 2.30 3.23 -3.80
C LEU A 12 1.53 4.35 -4.51
N GLU A 13 2.23 5.31 -5.12
CA GLU A 13 1.57 6.36 -5.90
C GLU A 13 0.84 5.79 -7.10
N GLU A 14 1.42 4.82 -7.78
CA GLU A 14 0.74 4.13 -8.89
C GLU A 14 -0.52 3.42 -8.40
N LEU A 15 -0.39 2.68 -7.31
CA LEU A 15 -1.51 1.94 -6.73
C LEU A 15 -2.60 2.89 -6.24
N ARG A 16 -2.21 4.03 -5.71
CA ARG A 16 -3.13 5.05 -5.26
C ARG A 16 -4.02 5.55 -6.40
N GLY A 17 -3.42 5.81 -7.55
CA GLY A 17 -4.18 6.22 -8.73
C GLY A 17 -5.22 5.21 -9.13
N MET A 18 -4.89 3.92 -9.09
CA MET A 18 -5.81 2.85 -9.40
C MET A 18 -6.95 2.80 -8.40
N LEU A 19 -6.65 2.98 -7.11
CA LEU A 19 -7.67 2.97 -6.05
C LEU A 19 -8.59 4.18 -6.17
N GLN A 20 -8.05 5.34 -6.52
CA GLN A 20 -8.86 6.55 -6.68
C GLN A 20 -9.88 6.39 -7.80
N ALA A 21 -9.53 5.67 -8.85
CA ALA A 21 -10.46 5.39 -9.94
C ALA A 21 -11.66 4.59 -9.46
N ASP A 22 -11.50 3.77 -8.41
CA ASP A 22 -12.57 2.98 -7.83
C ASP A 22 -13.24 3.66 -6.63
N GLY A 23 -12.90 4.92 -6.38
CA GLY A 23 -13.45 5.68 -5.27
C GLY A 23 -12.73 5.48 -3.95
N GLY A 24 -11.59 4.77 -3.98
CA GLY A 24 -10.77 4.57 -2.79
C GLY A 24 -9.52 5.45 -2.79
N ASP A 25 -8.71 5.30 -1.77
CA ASP A 25 -7.43 5.99 -1.67
C ASP A 25 -6.53 5.23 -0.70
N LEU A 26 -5.24 5.51 -0.79
CA LEU A 26 -4.30 4.97 0.17
C LEU A 26 -3.29 6.06 0.52
N GLU A 27 -2.85 6.06 1.76
CA GLU A 27 -1.91 7.07 2.26
C GLU A 27 -0.73 6.36 2.90
N LEU A 28 0.48 6.73 2.47
CA LEU A 28 1.68 6.22 3.09
C LEU A 28 1.91 6.98 4.40
N VAL A 29 1.88 6.25 5.51
CA VAL A 29 2.07 6.84 6.82
C VAL A 29 3.53 6.81 7.23
N ALA A 30 4.17 5.66 7.11
CA ALA A 30 5.57 5.51 7.50
C ALA A 30 6.18 4.26 6.85
N ILE A 31 7.48 4.25 6.76
CA ILE A 31 8.24 3.06 6.34
C ILE A 31 9.31 2.85 7.40
N GLU A 32 9.28 1.69 8.03
CA GLU A 32 10.27 1.33 9.05
C GLU A 32 10.99 0.06 8.59
N GLY A 33 12.21 0.23 8.08
CA GLY A 33 12.93 -0.88 7.48
C GLY A 33 12.17 -1.42 6.29
N LYS A 34 11.65 -2.62 6.41
CA LYS A 34 10.84 -3.25 5.36
C LYS A 34 9.36 -3.32 5.73
N SER A 35 8.97 -2.67 6.82
CA SER A 35 7.56 -2.57 7.23
C SER A 35 6.97 -1.28 6.68
N VAL A 36 5.92 -1.42 5.87
CA VAL A 36 5.25 -0.28 5.24
C VAL A 36 3.93 -0.05 5.94
N HIS A 37 3.76 1.11 6.50
CA HIS A 37 2.54 1.48 7.22
C HIS A 37 1.66 2.34 6.32
N LEU A 38 0.47 1.86 6.04
CA LEU A 38 -0.48 2.51 5.14
C LEU A 38 -1.79 2.78 5.84
N ARG A 39 -2.46 3.84 5.41
CA ARG A 39 -3.83 4.11 5.79
C ARG A 39 -4.70 3.97 4.55
N LEU A 40 -5.67 3.08 4.60
CA LEU A 40 -6.59 2.87 3.48
C LEU A 40 -7.88 3.63 3.74
N ARG A 41 -8.35 4.35 2.71
CA ARG A 41 -9.54 5.16 2.78
C ARG A 41 -10.41 4.92 1.55
N GLY A 42 -11.67 5.34 1.61
CA GLY A 42 -12.51 5.38 0.42
C GLY A 42 -13.90 4.89 0.65
N ALA A 43 -14.63 4.79 -0.44
CA ALA A 43 -16.03 4.37 -0.44
C ALA A 43 -16.21 2.96 0.14
N CYS A 44 -15.18 2.13 0.07
CA CYS A 44 -15.22 0.78 0.60
C CYS A 44 -14.69 0.68 2.03
N GLY A 45 -14.51 1.82 2.69
CA GLY A 45 -13.95 1.85 4.04
C GLY A 45 -14.79 1.11 5.08
N CYS A 46 -16.07 0.91 4.80
CA CYS A 46 -16.95 0.18 5.68
C CYS A 46 -16.98 -1.33 5.38
N CYS A 47 -16.22 -1.78 4.40
CA CYS A 47 -16.20 -3.18 4.00
C CYS A 47 -14.86 -3.82 4.39
N PRO A 48 -14.82 -4.59 5.50
CA PRO A 48 -13.55 -5.17 5.96
C PRO A 48 -12.88 -6.08 4.93
N HIS A 49 -13.67 -6.82 4.18
CA HIS A 49 -13.13 -7.71 3.15
C HIS A 49 -12.37 -6.95 2.06
N ALA A 50 -12.91 -5.84 1.61
CA ALA A 50 -12.27 -5.04 0.58
C ALA A 50 -10.94 -4.49 1.08
N MET A 51 -10.90 -4.05 2.33
CA MET A 51 -9.68 -3.51 2.92
C MET A 51 -8.61 -4.57 3.07
N MET A 52 -8.98 -5.78 3.48
CA MET A 52 -8.03 -6.89 3.58
C MET A 52 -7.48 -7.29 2.21
N THR A 53 -8.34 -7.31 1.21
CA THR A 53 -7.94 -7.63 -0.15
C THR A 53 -6.97 -6.58 -0.70
N LEU A 54 -7.25 -5.31 -0.44
CA LEU A 54 -6.36 -4.22 -0.87
C LEU A 54 -5.00 -4.32 -0.18
N LYS A 55 -4.99 -4.58 1.12
CA LYS A 55 -3.74 -4.74 1.85
C LYS A 55 -2.91 -5.88 1.29
N SER A 56 -3.54 -7.03 1.07
CA SER A 56 -2.86 -8.20 0.54
C SER A 56 -2.34 -7.96 -0.87
N GLY A 57 -3.13 -7.29 -1.70
CA GLY A 57 -2.72 -6.96 -3.06
C GLY A 57 -1.54 -6.01 -3.10
N VAL A 58 -1.57 -4.98 -2.27
CA VAL A 58 -0.46 -4.02 -2.18
C VAL A 58 0.81 -4.71 -1.68
N GLU A 59 0.68 -5.51 -0.63
CA GLU A 59 1.82 -6.25 -0.10
C GLU A 59 2.44 -7.17 -1.15
N ARG A 60 1.59 -7.88 -1.87
CA ARG A 60 2.05 -8.79 -2.91
C ARG A 60 2.82 -8.06 -3.99
N VAL A 61 2.30 -6.95 -4.47
CA VAL A 61 2.96 -6.16 -5.51
C VAL A 61 4.32 -5.66 -5.02
N LEU A 62 4.38 -5.14 -3.81
CA LEU A 62 5.63 -4.66 -3.24
C LEU A 62 6.64 -5.79 -3.08
N ARG A 63 6.19 -6.95 -2.68
CA ARG A 63 7.07 -8.11 -2.52
C ARG A 63 7.62 -8.63 -3.83
N GLU A 64 6.79 -8.64 -4.85
CA GLU A 64 7.19 -9.16 -6.16
C GLU A 64 8.07 -8.18 -6.93
N GLU A 65 7.80 -6.89 -6.81
CA GLU A 65 8.49 -5.89 -7.63
C GLU A 65 9.62 -5.17 -6.93
N ILE A 66 9.67 -5.20 -5.62
CA ILE A 66 10.71 -4.48 -4.87
C ILE A 66 11.53 -5.43 -4.01
N ASP A 67 10.94 -6.02 -2.99
CA ASP A 67 11.67 -6.87 -2.05
C ASP A 67 10.71 -7.87 -1.41
N PRO A 68 11.02 -9.18 -1.46
CA PRO A 68 10.13 -10.21 -0.91
C PRO A 68 9.99 -10.18 0.61
N GLU A 69 10.82 -9.42 1.30
CA GLU A 69 10.75 -9.30 2.75
C GLU A 69 9.86 -8.16 3.23
N ILE A 70 9.32 -7.37 2.30
CA ILE A 70 8.44 -6.26 2.66
C ILE A 70 7.15 -6.77 3.28
N THR A 71 6.74 -6.13 4.37
CA THR A 71 5.45 -6.37 4.99
C THR A 71 4.63 -5.08 4.97
N VAL A 72 3.32 -5.22 4.90
CA VAL A 72 2.42 -4.07 4.87
C VAL A 72 1.53 -4.12 6.10
N GLU A 73 1.49 -3.02 6.83
CA GLU A 73 0.64 -2.87 8.00
C GLU A 73 -0.38 -1.77 7.73
N ARG A 74 -1.63 -2.06 8.06
CA ARG A 74 -2.68 -1.05 7.96
C ARG A 74 -2.80 -0.30 9.27
N VAL A 75 -2.74 1.03 9.19
CA VAL A 75 -2.96 1.89 10.37
C VAL A 75 -4.29 2.62 10.20
N MET A 76 -4.90 2.98 11.31
CA MET A 76 -6.17 3.69 11.31
C MET A 76 -6.00 5.19 11.50
#